data_1e6075aec0238cdb3f21c84dad280877
#
_entry.id   1e6075aec0238cdb3f21c84dad280877
#
_cell.length_a   1.000
_cell.length_b   1.000
_cell.length_c   1.000
_cell.angle_alpha   90.00
_cell.angle_beta   90.00
_cell.angle_gamma   90.00
#
_symmetry.space_group_name_H-M   'P 1'
#
loop_
_entity.id
_entity.type
_entity.pdbx_description
1 polymer ?
#
loop_
_entity_poly.entity_id
_entity_poly.type
_entity_poly.pdbx_seq_one_letter_code
_entity_poly.pdbx_strand_id
1 'polypeptide(L)'
;MQAAALLSGARGVTCKFIRRLRAGMDGCGMKFLFKRSLITGFLIGLQFVLIVLGIFTLSNKIVYVYAGLQVISLITLILVINKKDNPSYKLSWIVVILLLPPVGVIIYMMWGNTVFTRSVKNRINKSFETFRFQLPQNEQSEAKLRAFSRTYARQSEYLKRSTGHSVYNDTETDYYSPAEAAFPHILAELKKATRFIFIEFFILAEGKMWDEIHAVLREKAAEGVEIKIISDDIGSGDRQQEGFVRRLAAENIEMVSYNRFRPALNTFMNYRDHRKIIVIDGVTAITGGSNIGDEYINVIDRHGYWKDTFLILRGGAAISFTEMFLSMWQSITHKTYKLEDFCYNPQEECTDTNGFVHPYADSPFDNVDTAKNIYLQIINSARDYLYITTPYLVVDDEMLGALCLAAQSGVKVKIVTPKNGDHWYVHMMTRSSYGPLMEAGVQIYEYTPGFMHSKLIVADDEVATVGTVNMDYRSFYLHHECGVWLCHNKTVLDVRGDIDQAVAVSERIRLEAWNKRPAGTKLLEACLKLFTPLM
;
A
#
# COMPACT_ATOMS: atom_id res chain seq x y z
N MET A 1 58.06 5.67 17.23
CA MET A 1 57.55 5.32 15.88
C MET A 1 57.17 3.83 15.68
N GLN A 2 57.42 2.91 16.61
CA GLN A 2 57.07 1.48 16.44
C GLN A 2 55.65 1.09 16.94
N ALA A 3 54.98 1.89 17.75
CA ALA A 3 53.63 1.60 18.27
C ALA A 3 52.48 1.94 17.27
N ALA A 4 52.70 2.82 16.31
CA ALA A 4 51.69 3.20 15.31
C ALA A 4 51.57 2.16 14.16
N ALA A 5 52.60 1.38 13.88
CA ALA A 5 52.60 0.36 12.84
C ALA A 5 51.86 -0.93 13.25
N LEU A 6 51.82 -1.26 14.54
CA LEU A 6 51.11 -2.43 15.09
C LEU A 6 49.59 -2.24 15.14
N LEU A 7 49.11 -1.02 15.28
CA LEU A 7 47.66 -0.68 15.31
C LEU A 7 47.05 -0.60 13.90
N SER A 8 47.83 -0.33 12.86
CA SER A 8 47.35 -0.34 11.47
C SER A 8 47.19 -1.75 10.90
N GLY A 9 48.07 -2.68 11.31
CA GLY A 9 47.99 -4.09 10.93
C GLY A 9 46.78 -4.84 11.51
N ALA A 10 46.41 -4.52 12.76
CA ALA A 10 45.25 -5.14 13.42
C ALA A 10 43.89 -4.67 12.83
N ARG A 11 43.80 -3.44 12.36
CA ARG A 11 42.59 -2.94 11.67
C ARG A 11 42.38 -3.57 10.29
N GLY A 12 43.43 -3.88 9.58
CA GLY A 12 43.39 -4.52 8.26
C GLY A 12 42.96 -5.99 8.31
N VAL A 13 43.34 -6.71 9.36
CA VAL A 13 43.01 -8.14 9.55
C VAL A 13 41.56 -8.30 10.02
N THR A 14 41.10 -7.45 10.95
CA THR A 14 39.71 -7.44 11.42
C THR A 14 38.75 -7.05 10.30
N CYS A 15 39.10 -6.08 9.46
CA CYS A 15 38.25 -5.65 8.34
C CYS A 15 38.17 -6.73 7.24
N LYS A 16 39.27 -7.49 6.95
CA LYS A 16 39.26 -8.62 6.03
C LYS A 16 38.52 -9.84 6.59
N PHE A 17 38.61 -10.08 7.90
CA PHE A 17 37.88 -11.15 8.57
C PHE A 17 36.36 -10.86 8.60
N ILE A 18 35.98 -9.64 8.91
CA ILE A 18 34.57 -9.20 8.87
C ILE A 18 34.03 -9.19 7.43
N ARG A 19 34.84 -8.82 6.41
CA ARG A 19 34.43 -8.94 4.99
C ARG A 19 34.31 -10.40 4.54
N ARG A 20 35.17 -11.32 5.01
CA ARG A 20 35.04 -12.76 4.71
C ARG A 20 33.85 -13.41 5.44
N LEU A 21 33.53 -12.99 6.67
CA LEU A 21 32.32 -13.40 7.35
C LEU A 21 31.07 -12.85 6.63
N ARG A 22 31.09 -11.61 6.12
CA ARG A 22 29.99 -11.07 5.28
C ARG A 22 29.83 -11.80 3.95
N ALA A 23 30.92 -12.11 3.26
CA ALA A 23 30.87 -12.85 1.98
C ALA A 23 30.44 -14.31 2.12
N GLY A 24 30.66 -14.93 3.30
CA GLY A 24 30.18 -16.28 3.61
C GLY A 24 28.74 -16.33 4.11
N MET A 25 28.17 -15.16 4.43
CA MET A 25 26.80 -15.01 4.96
C MET A 25 25.73 -14.73 3.89
N ASP A 26 26.14 -14.50 2.64
CA ASP A 26 25.22 -14.26 1.51
C ASP A 26 24.67 -15.55 0.88
N GLY A 27 24.89 -16.71 1.52
CA GLY A 27 24.35 -18.00 1.09
C GLY A 27 22.84 -18.11 1.35
N CYS A 28 22.12 -18.64 0.38
CA CYS A 28 20.69 -18.92 0.35
C CYS A 28 20.11 -19.59 1.63
N GLY A 29 20.96 -20.28 2.42
CA GLY A 29 20.56 -20.94 3.68
C GLY A 29 20.26 -20.00 4.85
N MET A 30 20.86 -18.81 4.90
CA MET A 30 20.66 -17.90 6.04
C MET A 30 19.46 -16.97 5.86
N LYS A 31 19.07 -16.63 4.62
CA LYS A 31 17.77 -15.95 4.32
C LYS A 31 16.58 -16.81 4.76
N PHE A 32 16.71 -18.13 4.76
CA PHE A 32 15.67 -19.05 5.22
C PHE A 32 15.51 -19.03 6.75
N LEU A 33 16.60 -18.96 7.51
CA LEU A 33 16.59 -18.94 8.98
C LEU A 33 15.95 -17.66 9.56
N PHE A 34 15.95 -16.54 8.81
CA PHE A 34 15.36 -15.27 9.22
C PHE A 34 13.98 -15.00 8.64
N LYS A 35 13.32 -15.98 8.02
CA LYS A 35 11.88 -15.84 7.70
C LYS A 35 11.10 -15.61 8.99
N ARG A 36 10.21 -14.62 9.00
CA ARG A 36 9.37 -14.24 10.17
C ARG A 36 8.68 -15.46 10.79
N SER A 37 8.16 -16.36 9.95
CA SER A 37 7.53 -17.61 10.37
C SER A 37 8.46 -18.54 11.17
N LEU A 38 9.76 -18.60 10.84
CA LEU A 38 10.73 -19.43 11.57
C LEU A 38 11.11 -18.83 12.93
N ILE A 39 11.27 -17.51 13.00
CA ILE A 39 11.54 -16.82 14.26
C ILE A 39 10.33 -16.96 15.19
N THR A 40 9.11 -16.77 14.67
CA THR A 40 7.88 -16.96 15.44
C THR A 40 7.73 -18.42 15.88
N GLY A 41 7.94 -19.38 14.99
CA GLY A 41 7.92 -20.81 15.33
C GLY A 41 8.98 -21.19 16.37
N PHE A 42 10.20 -20.64 16.27
CA PHE A 42 11.25 -20.84 17.26
C PHE A 42 10.86 -20.26 18.63
N LEU A 43 10.30 -19.05 18.68
CA LEU A 43 9.85 -18.43 19.92
C LEU A 43 8.69 -19.19 20.57
N ILE A 44 7.74 -19.70 19.80
CA ILE A 44 6.66 -20.56 20.29
C ILE A 44 7.22 -21.89 20.79
N GLY A 45 8.14 -22.50 20.04
CA GLY A 45 8.82 -23.72 20.49
C GLY A 45 9.63 -23.52 21.77
N LEU A 46 10.36 -22.40 21.87
CA LEU A 46 11.09 -22.03 23.09
C LEU A 46 10.14 -21.86 24.29
N GLN A 47 8.99 -21.21 24.08
CA GLN A 47 7.98 -21.07 25.15
C GLN A 47 7.48 -22.45 25.59
N PHE A 48 7.16 -23.34 24.64
CA PHE A 48 6.72 -24.69 24.97
C PHE A 48 7.77 -25.43 25.80
N VAL A 49 9.05 -25.35 25.39
CA VAL A 49 10.17 -25.91 26.14
C VAL A 49 10.28 -25.30 27.54
N LEU A 50 10.13 -23.98 27.68
CA LEU A 50 10.16 -23.31 29.00
C LEU A 50 8.99 -23.73 29.90
N ILE A 51 7.81 -23.92 29.35
CA ILE A 51 6.64 -24.45 30.09
C ILE A 51 6.91 -25.88 30.53
N VAL A 52 7.39 -26.74 29.63
CA VAL A 52 7.71 -28.14 29.95
C VAL A 52 8.82 -28.23 30.98
N LEU A 53 9.92 -27.47 30.81
CA LEU A 53 10.99 -27.38 31.82
C LEU A 53 10.46 -26.84 33.15
N GLY A 54 9.56 -25.86 33.15
CA GLY A 54 8.92 -25.34 34.36
C GLY A 54 8.08 -26.38 35.09
N ILE A 55 7.39 -27.27 34.34
CA ILE A 55 6.61 -28.39 34.91
C ILE A 55 7.54 -29.45 35.53
N PHE A 56 8.66 -29.77 34.89
CA PHE A 56 9.58 -30.80 35.32
C PHE A 56 10.59 -30.34 36.40
N THR A 57 10.91 -29.04 36.44
CA THR A 57 11.93 -28.49 37.34
C THR A 57 11.33 -27.60 38.43
N LEU A 58 10.23 -27.90 39.05
CA LEU A 58 9.51 -27.16 40.11
C LEU A 58 10.45 -26.62 41.21
N SER A 59 11.43 -25.83 40.85
CA SER A 59 12.24 -25.08 41.79
C SER A 59 11.51 -23.76 42.11
N ASN A 60 11.40 -23.41 43.39
CA ASN A 60 10.75 -22.18 43.88
C ASN A 60 11.24 -20.91 43.16
N LYS A 61 12.45 -20.89 42.61
CA LYS A 61 13.00 -19.75 41.88
C LYS A 61 12.34 -19.51 40.51
N ILE A 62 11.95 -20.57 39.79
CA ILE A 62 11.31 -20.46 38.48
C ILE A 62 9.91 -19.84 38.61
N VAL A 63 9.20 -20.11 39.71
CA VAL A 63 7.89 -19.52 40.00
C VAL A 63 7.99 -17.98 40.11
N TYR A 64 9.01 -17.48 40.80
CA TYR A 64 9.24 -16.03 40.94
C TYR A 64 9.62 -15.37 39.61
N VAL A 65 10.44 -16.02 38.78
CA VAL A 65 10.79 -15.52 37.44
C VAL A 65 9.53 -15.47 36.54
N TYR A 66 8.73 -16.53 36.56
CA TYR A 66 7.48 -16.57 35.80
C TYR A 66 6.49 -15.49 36.28
N ALA A 67 6.34 -15.32 37.59
CA ALA A 67 5.49 -14.27 38.16
C ALA A 67 5.96 -12.86 37.73
N GLY A 68 7.28 -12.60 37.75
CA GLY A 68 7.85 -11.35 37.25
C GLY A 68 7.54 -11.11 35.76
N LEU A 69 7.65 -12.14 34.91
CA LEU A 69 7.31 -12.08 33.49
C LEU A 69 5.80 -11.84 33.27
N GLN A 70 4.93 -12.39 34.10
CA GLN A 70 3.49 -12.11 34.07
C GLN A 70 3.19 -10.65 34.41
N VAL A 71 3.89 -10.05 35.40
CA VAL A 71 3.76 -8.63 35.74
C VAL A 71 4.17 -7.77 34.51
N ILE A 72 5.27 -8.09 33.84
CA ILE A 72 5.69 -7.39 32.62
C ILE A 72 4.61 -7.51 31.53
N SER A 73 4.02 -8.68 31.34
CA SER A 73 2.93 -8.88 30.38
C SER A 73 1.72 -8.02 30.73
N LEU A 74 1.33 -7.96 32.01
CA LEU A 74 0.21 -7.11 32.47
C LEU A 74 0.49 -5.61 32.25
N ILE A 75 1.69 -5.14 32.56
CA ILE A 75 2.10 -3.76 32.30
C ILE A 75 2.02 -3.47 30.79
N THR A 76 2.54 -4.39 29.95
CA THR A 76 2.49 -4.23 28.49
C THR A 76 1.04 -4.17 27.98
N LEU A 77 0.14 -4.98 28.52
CA LEU A 77 -1.29 -4.93 28.18
C LEU A 77 -1.91 -3.57 28.51
N ILE A 78 -1.62 -3.01 29.70
CA ILE A 78 -2.10 -1.68 30.09
C ILE A 78 -1.58 -0.62 29.09
N LEU A 79 -0.31 -0.70 28.69
CA LEU A 79 0.27 0.21 27.71
C LEU A 79 -0.38 0.07 26.32
N VAL A 80 -0.67 -1.16 25.86
CA VAL A 80 -1.35 -1.42 24.58
C VAL A 80 -2.76 -0.86 24.60
N ILE A 81 -3.54 -1.08 25.66
CA ILE A 81 -4.92 -0.57 25.80
C ILE A 81 -4.97 0.96 25.68
N ASN A 82 -4.02 1.66 26.32
CA ASN A 82 -3.97 3.12 26.35
C ASN A 82 -3.36 3.77 25.11
N LYS A 83 -2.81 2.99 24.16
CA LYS A 83 -2.25 3.51 22.92
C LYS A 83 -3.36 4.01 21.99
N LYS A 84 -3.08 5.07 21.22
CA LYS A 84 -4.01 5.64 20.22
C LYS A 84 -3.95 4.89 18.88
N ASP A 85 -4.03 3.56 18.92
CA ASP A 85 -4.06 2.71 17.73
C ASP A 85 -5.50 2.22 17.48
N ASN A 86 -5.76 1.69 16.29
CA ASN A 86 -7.04 1.06 15.93
C ASN A 86 -7.46 0.00 16.98
N PRO A 87 -8.72 0.01 17.47
CA PRO A 87 -9.18 -0.93 18.50
C PRO A 87 -8.98 -2.41 18.13
N SER A 88 -9.23 -2.79 16.89
CA SER A 88 -9.07 -4.17 16.43
C SER A 88 -7.59 -4.59 16.43
N TYR A 89 -6.68 -3.69 16.07
CA TYR A 89 -5.23 -3.93 16.18
C TYR A 89 -4.79 -4.13 17.62
N LYS A 90 -5.30 -3.33 18.56
CA LYS A 90 -5.04 -3.51 20.01
C LYS A 90 -5.56 -4.84 20.50
N LEU A 91 -6.80 -5.22 20.12
CA LEU A 91 -7.41 -6.48 20.51
C LEU A 91 -6.56 -7.68 20.06
N SER A 92 -6.09 -7.69 18.81
CA SER A 92 -5.22 -8.75 18.28
C SER A 92 -3.95 -8.90 19.12
N TRP A 93 -3.28 -7.79 19.48
CA TRP A 93 -2.09 -7.84 20.34
C TRP A 93 -2.40 -8.28 21.76
N ILE A 94 -3.53 -7.86 22.33
CA ILE A 94 -3.98 -8.31 23.65
C ILE A 94 -4.13 -9.82 23.65
N VAL A 95 -4.78 -10.40 22.63
CA VAL A 95 -4.94 -11.85 22.49
C VAL A 95 -3.59 -12.55 22.39
N VAL A 96 -2.65 -12.05 21.57
CA VAL A 96 -1.29 -12.64 21.45
C VAL A 96 -0.55 -12.61 22.76
N ILE A 97 -0.60 -11.48 23.50
CA ILE A 97 0.10 -11.32 24.78
C ILE A 97 -0.51 -12.23 25.86
N LEU A 98 -1.85 -12.37 25.89
CA LEU A 98 -2.53 -13.22 26.86
C LEU A 98 -2.33 -14.71 26.60
N LEU A 99 -2.36 -15.14 25.32
CA LEU A 99 -2.18 -16.55 24.97
C LEU A 99 -0.74 -17.03 25.13
N LEU A 100 0.24 -16.12 24.95
CA LEU A 100 1.66 -16.45 24.89
C LEU A 100 2.51 -15.56 25.83
N PRO A 101 2.19 -15.41 27.11
CA PRO A 101 3.03 -14.65 28.03
C PRO A 101 4.26 -15.49 28.42
N PRO A 102 5.52 -14.96 28.37
CA PRO A 102 5.97 -13.61 28.01
C PRO A 102 6.35 -13.45 26.54
N VAL A 103 6.26 -14.51 25.74
CA VAL A 103 6.69 -14.53 24.32
C VAL A 103 5.88 -13.54 23.51
N GLY A 104 4.58 -13.41 23.77
CA GLY A 104 3.70 -12.43 23.13
C GLY A 104 4.18 -10.99 23.35
N VAL A 105 4.75 -10.69 24.52
CA VAL A 105 5.36 -9.37 24.80
C VAL A 105 6.57 -9.14 23.90
N ILE A 106 7.45 -10.15 23.75
CA ILE A 106 8.63 -10.05 22.86
C ILE A 106 8.16 -9.85 21.42
N ILE A 107 7.19 -10.65 20.96
CA ILE A 107 6.60 -10.52 19.62
C ILE A 107 6.00 -9.12 19.44
N TYR A 108 5.26 -8.59 20.44
CA TYR A 108 4.72 -7.25 20.38
C TYR A 108 5.81 -6.18 20.31
N MET A 109 6.88 -6.30 21.09
CA MET A 109 8.01 -5.36 21.04
C MET A 109 8.71 -5.38 19.67
N MET A 110 8.75 -6.54 19.01
CA MET A 110 9.38 -6.71 17.71
C MET A 110 8.51 -6.19 16.55
N TRP A 111 7.20 -6.39 16.59
CA TRP A 111 6.30 -6.13 15.46
C TRP A 111 5.12 -5.22 15.75
N GLY A 112 4.77 -5.01 17.02
CA GLY A 112 3.63 -4.17 17.42
C GLY A 112 4.03 -2.78 17.91
N ASN A 113 5.31 -2.56 18.25
CA ASN A 113 5.75 -1.31 18.86
C ASN A 113 6.45 -0.40 17.84
N THR A 114 5.90 0.79 17.60
CA THR A 114 6.41 1.79 16.65
C THR A 114 7.51 2.71 17.22
N VAL A 115 7.91 2.54 18.47
CA VAL A 115 8.90 3.42 19.14
C VAL A 115 10.24 3.41 18.39
N PHE A 116 10.70 2.26 17.94
CA PHE A 116 11.96 2.11 17.21
C PHE A 116 11.97 2.78 15.82
N THR A 117 10.80 3.14 15.30
CA THR A 117 10.65 3.76 13.97
C THR A 117 10.52 5.28 14.03
N ARG A 118 10.48 5.88 15.23
CA ARG A 118 10.18 7.32 15.43
C ARG A 118 11.11 8.25 14.65
N SER A 119 12.40 7.94 14.59
CA SER A 119 13.37 8.78 13.84
C SER A 119 13.11 8.73 12.34
N VAL A 120 12.81 7.55 11.79
CA VAL A 120 12.50 7.38 10.37
C VAL A 120 11.16 8.03 10.03
N LYS A 121 10.13 7.80 10.86
CA LYS A 121 8.83 8.45 10.77
C LYS A 121 8.96 9.97 10.71
N ASN A 122 9.67 10.58 11.68
CA ASN A 122 9.86 12.02 11.74
C ASN A 122 10.57 12.57 10.50
N ARG A 123 11.52 11.81 9.93
CA ARG A 123 12.24 12.21 8.72
C ARG A 123 11.34 12.20 7.49
N ILE A 124 10.55 11.14 7.32
CA ILE A 124 9.62 11.01 6.20
C ILE A 124 8.55 12.11 6.30
N ASN A 125 7.94 12.30 7.47
CA ASN A 125 6.97 13.37 7.69
C ASN A 125 7.55 14.75 7.41
N LYS A 126 8.80 15.02 7.85
CA LYS A 126 9.45 16.29 7.56
C LYS A 126 9.62 16.52 6.06
N SER A 127 9.94 15.48 5.29
CA SER A 127 10.04 15.58 3.83
C SER A 127 8.69 15.93 3.22
N PHE A 128 7.62 15.23 3.59
CA PHE A 128 6.26 15.48 3.13
C PHE A 128 5.77 16.89 3.49
N GLU A 129 5.97 17.32 4.75
CA GLU A 129 5.63 18.68 5.18
C GLU A 129 6.37 19.75 4.37
N THR A 130 7.65 19.53 4.06
CA THR A 130 8.45 20.48 3.28
C THR A 130 7.85 20.72 1.90
N PHE A 131 7.39 19.67 1.22
CA PHE A 131 6.79 19.81 -0.10
C PHE A 131 5.33 20.28 -0.06
N ARG A 132 4.58 19.89 0.98
CA ARG A 132 3.18 20.31 1.17
C ARG A 132 3.03 21.84 1.12
N PHE A 133 3.97 22.60 1.67
CA PHE A 133 3.96 24.06 1.63
C PHE A 133 4.33 24.65 0.26
N GLN A 134 4.86 23.83 -0.65
CA GLN A 134 5.24 24.27 -2.01
C GLN A 134 4.15 23.97 -3.04
N LEU A 135 3.10 23.20 -2.68
CA LEU A 135 2.02 22.85 -3.59
C LEU A 135 1.22 24.09 -4.01
N PRO A 136 0.91 24.23 -5.30
CA PRO A 136 0.07 25.32 -5.78
C PRO A 136 -1.34 25.18 -5.26
N GLN A 137 -1.96 26.30 -4.88
CA GLN A 137 -3.36 26.35 -4.49
C GLN A 137 -4.23 26.64 -5.72
N ASN A 138 -5.31 25.90 -5.90
CA ASN A 138 -6.22 26.09 -7.03
C ASN A 138 -7.61 26.57 -6.55
N GLU A 139 -7.63 27.83 -6.07
CA GLU A 139 -8.85 28.44 -5.52
C GLU A 139 -10.00 28.50 -6.54
N GLN A 140 -9.68 28.62 -7.83
CA GLN A 140 -10.69 28.67 -8.89
C GLN A 140 -11.42 27.34 -9.03
N SER A 141 -10.72 26.22 -9.09
CA SER A 141 -11.33 24.89 -9.14
C SER A 141 -12.11 24.57 -7.87
N GLU A 142 -11.61 24.99 -6.70
CA GLU A 142 -12.33 24.84 -5.43
C GLU A 142 -13.64 25.62 -5.41
N ALA A 143 -13.62 26.87 -5.90
CA ALA A 143 -14.83 27.69 -6.00
C ALA A 143 -15.87 27.08 -6.96
N LYS A 144 -15.43 26.59 -8.13
CA LYS A 144 -16.29 25.89 -9.10
C LYS A 144 -16.91 24.63 -8.48
N LEU A 145 -16.11 23.79 -7.81
CA LEU A 145 -16.60 22.58 -7.15
C LEU A 145 -17.61 22.92 -6.03
N ARG A 146 -17.37 23.97 -5.26
CA ARG A 146 -18.29 24.43 -4.20
C ARG A 146 -19.61 24.94 -4.76
N ALA A 147 -19.58 25.61 -5.92
CA ALA A 147 -20.78 26.02 -6.62
C ALA A 147 -21.56 24.83 -7.20
N PHE A 148 -20.85 23.79 -7.66
CA PHE A 148 -21.43 22.57 -8.19
C PHE A 148 -22.10 21.72 -7.09
N SER A 149 -21.35 21.37 -6.02
CA SER A 149 -21.86 20.52 -4.95
C SER A 149 -21.19 20.79 -3.61
N ARG A 150 -21.98 21.13 -2.59
CA ARG A 150 -21.47 21.29 -1.21
C ARG A 150 -20.94 19.98 -0.62
N THR A 151 -21.55 18.84 -0.97
CA THR A 151 -21.13 17.52 -0.48
C THR A 151 -19.75 17.17 -1.01
N TYR A 152 -19.54 17.28 -2.32
CA TYR A 152 -18.26 16.96 -2.94
C TYR A 152 -17.18 17.99 -2.64
N ALA A 153 -17.56 19.26 -2.48
CA ALA A 153 -16.63 20.29 -2.00
C ALA A 153 -16.10 19.98 -0.58
N ARG A 154 -16.92 19.40 0.32
CA ARG A 154 -16.45 18.95 1.65
C ARG A 154 -15.51 17.75 1.58
N GLN A 155 -15.74 16.81 0.67
CA GLN A 155 -14.83 15.68 0.43
C GLN A 155 -13.48 16.19 -0.08
N SER A 156 -13.48 17.07 -1.06
CA SER A 156 -12.28 17.71 -1.60
C SER A 156 -11.56 18.57 -0.56
N GLU A 157 -12.27 19.34 0.25
CA GLU A 157 -11.69 20.13 1.35
C GLU A 157 -11.03 19.25 2.41
N TYR A 158 -11.62 18.07 2.70
CA TYR A 158 -11.00 17.09 3.57
C TYR A 158 -9.67 16.58 2.98
N LEU A 159 -9.64 16.20 1.69
CA LEU A 159 -8.43 15.77 1.01
C LEU A 159 -7.36 16.87 1.03
N LYS A 160 -7.74 18.12 0.73
CA LYS A 160 -6.81 19.26 0.78
C LYS A 160 -6.21 19.45 2.17
N ARG A 161 -7.02 19.36 3.23
CA ARG A 161 -6.56 19.52 4.62
C ARG A 161 -5.65 18.37 5.07
N SER A 162 -5.94 17.15 4.64
CA SER A 162 -5.14 15.99 5.02
C SER A 162 -3.82 15.91 4.25
N THR A 163 -3.84 16.15 2.93
CA THR A 163 -2.67 15.93 2.06
C THR A 163 -1.95 17.22 1.64
N GLY A 164 -2.65 18.34 1.56
CA GLY A 164 -2.16 19.59 0.95
C GLY A 164 -2.42 19.70 -0.55
N HIS A 165 -2.81 18.60 -1.22
CA HIS A 165 -3.13 18.62 -2.65
C HIS A 165 -4.41 19.41 -2.92
N SER A 166 -4.45 20.08 -4.06
CA SER A 166 -5.63 20.82 -4.53
C SER A 166 -6.49 19.97 -5.47
N VAL A 167 -7.74 20.39 -5.66
CA VAL A 167 -8.59 19.87 -6.73
C VAL A 167 -8.31 20.64 -8.04
N TYR A 168 -8.41 19.95 -9.16
CA TYR A 168 -8.15 20.48 -10.50
C TYR A 168 -9.35 20.26 -11.40
N ASN A 169 -9.66 21.23 -12.25
CA ASN A 169 -10.67 21.12 -13.31
C ASN A 169 -10.07 21.34 -14.72
N ASP A 170 -8.74 21.37 -14.79
CA ASP A 170 -7.91 21.54 -15.98
C ASP A 170 -7.09 20.29 -16.29
N THR A 171 -7.56 19.11 -15.87
CA THR A 171 -6.83 17.85 -16.02
C THR A 171 -7.68 16.85 -16.80
N GLU A 172 -7.20 16.44 -17.96
CA GLU A 172 -7.76 15.34 -18.73
C GLU A 172 -7.44 14.00 -18.07
N THR A 173 -8.39 13.06 -18.17
CA THR A 173 -8.23 11.72 -17.62
C THR A 173 -8.58 10.68 -18.66
N ASP A 174 -7.69 9.67 -18.84
CA ASP A 174 -7.96 8.49 -19.65
C ASP A 174 -7.87 7.24 -18.79
N TYR A 175 -8.99 6.55 -18.68
CA TYR A 175 -9.12 5.33 -17.91
C TYR A 175 -8.94 4.10 -18.78
N TYR A 176 -8.12 3.17 -18.32
CA TYR A 176 -7.84 1.92 -19.01
C TYR A 176 -8.13 0.72 -18.13
N SER A 177 -8.97 -0.14 -18.61
CA SER A 177 -9.27 -1.45 -18.06
C SER A 177 -9.53 -2.43 -19.21
N PRO A 178 -8.85 -3.56 -19.24
CA PRO A 178 -7.83 -4.05 -18.31
C PRO A 178 -6.47 -3.33 -18.43
N ALA A 179 -5.53 -3.63 -17.50
CA ALA A 179 -4.24 -2.92 -17.42
C ALA A 179 -3.37 -3.08 -18.68
N GLU A 180 -3.44 -4.21 -19.37
CA GLU A 180 -2.72 -4.42 -20.64
C GLU A 180 -3.15 -3.44 -21.74
N ALA A 181 -4.39 -2.93 -21.70
CA ALA A 181 -4.85 -1.92 -22.66
C ALA A 181 -4.15 -0.57 -22.45
N ALA A 182 -3.70 -0.27 -21.23
CA ALA A 182 -2.94 0.93 -20.94
C ALA A 182 -1.49 0.86 -21.42
N PHE A 183 -0.91 -0.32 -21.52
CA PHE A 183 0.53 -0.48 -21.69
C PHE A 183 1.10 0.21 -22.94
N PRO A 184 0.50 0.08 -24.14
CA PRO A 184 0.95 0.85 -25.31
C PRO A 184 0.88 2.36 -25.13
N HIS A 185 -0.13 2.85 -24.40
CA HIS A 185 -0.30 4.27 -24.12
C HIS A 185 0.75 4.77 -23.12
N ILE A 186 1.08 3.96 -22.09
CA ILE A 186 2.18 4.25 -21.16
C ILE A 186 3.50 4.40 -21.90
N LEU A 187 3.83 3.49 -22.81
CA LEU A 187 5.04 3.59 -23.63
C LEU A 187 5.02 4.84 -24.53
N ALA A 188 3.85 5.17 -25.10
CA ALA A 188 3.71 6.37 -25.91
C ALA A 188 3.91 7.66 -25.09
N GLU A 189 3.41 7.73 -23.86
CA GLU A 189 3.65 8.88 -22.97
C GLU A 189 5.13 8.97 -22.55
N LEU A 190 5.77 7.86 -22.17
CA LEU A 190 7.19 7.84 -21.82
C LEU A 190 8.09 8.38 -22.94
N LYS A 191 7.76 8.06 -24.21
CA LYS A 191 8.50 8.56 -25.38
C LYS A 191 8.40 10.07 -25.58
N LYS A 192 7.37 10.73 -25.04
CA LYS A 192 7.20 12.20 -25.12
C LYS A 192 8.09 12.96 -24.14
N ALA A 193 8.69 12.28 -23.18
CA ALA A 193 9.51 12.92 -22.15
C ALA A 193 10.67 13.76 -22.74
N THR A 194 10.85 14.96 -22.21
CA THR A 194 11.89 15.90 -22.63
C THR A 194 12.77 16.38 -21.50
N ARG A 195 12.29 16.33 -20.24
CA ARG A 195 12.98 16.84 -19.07
C ARG A 195 13.26 15.75 -18.04
N PHE A 196 12.21 15.06 -17.58
CA PHE A 196 12.36 14.02 -16.57
C PHE A 196 11.27 12.96 -16.63
N ILE A 197 11.60 11.76 -16.15
CA ILE A 197 10.69 10.64 -15.89
C ILE A 197 10.91 10.16 -14.46
N PHE A 198 9.85 10.15 -13.65
CA PHE A 198 9.86 9.59 -12.30
C PHE A 198 8.96 8.36 -12.26
N ILE A 199 9.45 7.26 -11.69
CA ILE A 199 8.75 5.98 -11.60
C ILE A 199 8.81 5.48 -10.16
N GLU A 200 7.66 5.17 -9.56
CA GLU A 200 7.55 4.65 -8.21
C GLU A 200 6.56 3.49 -8.18
N PHE A 201 7.04 2.29 -7.85
CA PHE A 201 6.21 1.09 -7.82
C PHE A 201 6.53 0.18 -6.64
N PHE A 202 5.48 -0.44 -6.06
CA PHE A 202 5.64 -1.48 -5.06
C PHE A 202 6.37 -2.70 -5.63
N ILE A 203 5.93 -3.18 -6.81
CA ILE A 203 6.60 -4.26 -7.53
C ILE A 203 7.11 -3.72 -8.87
N LEU A 204 8.42 -3.87 -9.06
CA LEU A 204 9.10 -3.70 -10.33
C LEU A 204 9.85 -5.02 -10.59
N ALA A 205 9.30 -5.83 -11.50
CA ALA A 205 9.82 -7.14 -11.86
C ALA A 205 10.46 -7.11 -13.25
N GLU A 206 11.64 -7.73 -13.38
CA GLU A 206 12.23 -7.97 -14.71
C GLU A 206 11.35 -8.94 -15.52
N GLY A 207 11.17 -8.68 -16.80
CA GLY A 207 10.32 -9.41 -17.72
C GLY A 207 9.99 -8.56 -18.95
N LYS A 208 9.10 -9.06 -19.81
CA LYS A 208 8.75 -8.39 -21.08
C LYS A 208 8.22 -6.96 -20.87
N MET A 209 7.31 -6.75 -19.91
CA MET A 209 6.77 -5.43 -19.60
C MET A 209 7.88 -4.45 -19.21
N TRP A 210 8.79 -4.89 -18.33
CA TRP A 210 9.94 -4.08 -17.93
C TRP A 210 10.90 -3.82 -19.08
N ASP A 211 11.22 -4.84 -19.89
CA ASP A 211 12.18 -4.72 -20.98
C ASP A 211 11.74 -3.68 -22.01
N GLU A 212 10.44 -3.60 -22.31
CA GLU A 212 9.88 -2.59 -23.22
C GLU A 212 9.91 -1.17 -22.59
N ILE A 213 9.58 -1.05 -21.31
CA ILE A 213 9.73 0.22 -20.56
C ILE A 213 11.20 0.64 -20.52
N HIS A 214 12.10 -0.27 -20.13
CA HIS A 214 13.53 -0.01 -20.00
C HIS A 214 14.18 0.42 -21.32
N ALA A 215 13.74 -0.17 -22.45
CA ALA A 215 14.21 0.26 -23.78
C ALA A 215 13.92 1.75 -24.03
N VAL A 216 12.71 2.22 -23.69
CA VAL A 216 12.33 3.64 -23.82
C VAL A 216 13.13 4.50 -22.82
N LEU A 217 13.26 4.06 -21.56
CA LEU A 217 14.01 4.81 -20.54
C LEU A 217 15.48 4.98 -20.94
N ARG A 218 16.12 3.94 -21.50
CA ARG A 218 17.50 4.00 -21.96
C ARG A 218 17.67 4.99 -23.13
N GLU A 219 16.72 5.00 -24.08
CA GLU A 219 16.70 5.97 -25.18
C GLU A 219 16.61 7.40 -24.61
N LYS A 220 15.65 7.65 -23.69
CA LYS A 220 15.45 8.95 -23.06
C LYS A 220 16.62 9.40 -22.19
N ALA A 221 17.26 8.49 -21.47
CA ALA A 221 18.48 8.79 -20.71
C ALA A 221 19.64 9.22 -21.64
N ALA A 222 19.76 8.58 -22.81
CA ALA A 222 20.76 8.99 -23.81
C ALA A 222 20.46 10.36 -24.43
N GLU A 223 19.19 10.79 -24.48
CA GLU A 223 18.76 12.15 -24.88
C GLU A 223 18.97 13.19 -23.77
N GLY A 224 19.39 12.78 -22.56
CA GLY A 224 19.64 13.68 -21.42
C GLY A 224 18.43 13.87 -20.50
N VAL A 225 17.35 13.09 -20.66
CA VAL A 225 16.20 13.12 -19.75
C VAL A 225 16.60 12.56 -18.39
N GLU A 226 16.24 13.26 -17.31
CA GLU A 226 16.51 12.83 -15.94
C GLU A 226 15.55 11.69 -15.55
N ILE A 227 16.10 10.52 -15.18
CA ILE A 227 15.28 9.35 -14.83
C ILE A 227 15.54 8.91 -13.39
N LYS A 228 14.48 8.88 -12.58
CA LYS A 228 14.53 8.43 -11.18
C LYS A 228 13.50 7.36 -10.92
N ILE A 229 13.91 6.28 -10.25
CA ILE A 229 13.06 5.11 -9.96
C ILE A 229 13.09 4.80 -8.47
N ILE A 230 11.90 4.64 -7.86
CA ILE A 230 11.72 4.08 -6.53
C ILE A 230 11.04 2.72 -6.66
N SER A 231 11.55 1.70 -5.99
CA SER A 231 10.84 0.44 -5.81
C SER A 231 10.83 0.02 -4.35
N ASP A 232 9.78 -0.68 -3.93
CA ASP A 232 9.76 -1.27 -2.59
C ASP A 232 10.63 -2.53 -2.55
N ASP A 233 11.50 -2.63 -1.53
CA ASP A 233 12.48 -3.72 -1.45
C ASP A 233 11.84 -5.10 -1.22
N ILE A 234 10.73 -5.18 -0.48
CA ILE A 234 10.02 -6.45 -0.27
C ILE A 234 9.18 -6.84 -1.50
N GLY A 235 8.55 -5.85 -2.13
CA GLY A 235 7.76 -6.09 -3.33
C GLY A 235 8.61 -6.54 -4.52
N SER A 236 9.78 -5.93 -4.69
CA SER A 236 10.61 -6.07 -5.90
C SER A 236 11.84 -6.95 -5.70
N GLY A 237 12.38 -7.10 -4.47
CA GLY A 237 13.71 -7.64 -4.23
C GLY A 237 13.98 -9.06 -4.76
N ASP A 238 12.98 -9.95 -4.67
CA ASP A 238 13.09 -11.33 -5.20
C ASP A 238 12.78 -11.41 -6.72
N ARG A 239 12.42 -10.30 -7.36
CA ARG A 239 12.01 -10.21 -8.77
C ARG A 239 13.02 -9.44 -9.64
N GLN A 240 14.09 -8.97 -9.03
CA GLN A 240 15.20 -8.27 -9.68
C GLN A 240 16.48 -9.11 -9.57
N GLN A 241 17.19 -9.26 -10.68
CA GLN A 241 18.47 -9.98 -10.70
C GLN A 241 19.55 -9.21 -9.95
N GLU A 242 20.54 -9.94 -9.47
CA GLU A 242 21.70 -9.33 -8.82
C GLU A 242 22.37 -8.27 -9.72
N GLY A 243 22.65 -7.11 -9.15
CA GLY A 243 23.25 -6.00 -9.90
C GLY A 243 22.26 -5.14 -10.71
N PHE A 244 20.94 -5.37 -10.62
CA PHE A 244 19.93 -4.60 -11.36
C PHE A 244 20.13 -3.09 -11.22
N VAL A 245 20.21 -2.55 -10.00
CA VAL A 245 20.44 -1.12 -9.76
C VAL A 245 21.76 -0.61 -10.38
N ARG A 246 22.80 -1.45 -10.41
CA ARG A 246 24.09 -1.08 -11.02
C ARG A 246 24.01 -1.03 -12.55
N ARG A 247 23.23 -1.92 -13.17
CA ARG A 247 23.01 -1.88 -14.63
C ARG A 247 22.31 -0.58 -15.03
N LEU A 248 21.26 -0.18 -14.31
CA LEU A 248 20.54 1.07 -14.55
C LEU A 248 21.44 2.30 -14.34
N ALA A 249 22.24 2.32 -13.29
CA ALA A 249 23.18 3.43 -13.04
C ALA A 249 24.24 3.58 -14.14
N ALA A 250 24.65 2.50 -14.80
CA ALA A 250 25.57 2.56 -15.96
C ALA A 250 24.91 3.19 -17.20
N GLU A 251 23.59 3.26 -17.23
CA GLU A 251 22.77 3.87 -18.29
C GLU A 251 22.22 5.25 -17.90
N ASN A 252 22.77 5.88 -16.84
CA ASN A 252 22.32 7.16 -16.27
C ASN A 252 20.88 7.15 -15.73
N ILE A 253 20.39 6.00 -15.28
CA ILE A 253 19.09 5.85 -14.64
C ILE A 253 19.31 5.68 -13.13
N GLU A 254 18.86 6.65 -12.33
CA GLU A 254 18.98 6.59 -10.86
C GLU A 254 17.86 5.73 -10.27
N MET A 255 18.22 4.73 -9.47
CA MET A 255 17.24 3.90 -8.76
C MET A 255 17.57 3.74 -7.29
N VAL A 256 16.55 3.82 -6.44
CA VAL A 256 16.63 3.56 -5.00
C VAL A 256 15.54 2.59 -4.56
N SER A 257 15.85 1.79 -3.50
CA SER A 257 14.86 0.90 -2.90
C SER A 257 14.33 1.52 -1.60
N TYR A 258 13.00 1.59 -1.48
CA TYR A 258 12.34 1.98 -0.25
C TYR A 258 12.43 0.85 0.77
N ASN A 259 12.72 1.20 2.02
CA ASN A 259 12.70 0.34 3.19
C ASN A 259 13.39 -1.03 2.98
N ARG A 260 14.69 -0.98 2.65
CA ARG A 260 15.51 -2.17 2.40
C ARG A 260 15.41 -3.17 3.54
N PHE A 261 15.19 -4.42 3.18
CA PHE A 261 15.18 -5.53 4.12
C PHE A 261 16.53 -5.64 4.82
N ARG A 262 16.51 -5.44 6.14
CA ARG A 262 17.66 -5.75 7.00
C ARG A 262 17.20 -6.82 7.97
N PRO A 263 17.92 -7.95 8.10
CA PRO A 263 17.61 -8.97 9.10
C PRO A 263 17.93 -8.40 10.49
N ALA A 264 17.03 -7.60 11.02
CA ALA A 264 17.06 -7.01 12.35
C ALA A 264 15.64 -6.98 12.90
N LEU A 265 15.51 -6.97 14.21
CA LEU A 265 14.25 -6.80 14.94
C LEU A 265 13.69 -5.38 14.66
N ASN A 266 13.05 -5.19 13.51
CA ASN A 266 12.65 -3.87 13.05
C ASN A 266 11.18 -3.84 12.61
N THR A 267 10.36 -3.17 13.41
CA THR A 267 8.93 -2.93 13.13
C THR A 267 8.69 -2.10 11.87
N PHE A 268 9.68 -1.30 11.43
CA PHE A 268 9.61 -0.49 10.22
C PHE A 268 9.38 -1.31 8.95
N MET A 269 9.71 -2.60 8.97
CA MET A 269 9.49 -3.50 7.83
C MET A 269 8.03 -3.72 7.45
N ASN A 270 7.07 -3.40 8.33
CA ASN A 270 5.64 -3.49 8.03
C ASN A 270 5.16 -2.33 7.13
N TYR A 271 5.86 -1.21 7.18
CA TYR A 271 5.50 -0.03 6.40
C TYR A 271 6.06 -0.16 4.99
N ARG A 272 5.17 -0.26 4.00
CA ARG A 272 5.55 -0.46 2.60
C ARG A 272 5.12 0.71 1.74
N ASP A 273 5.85 0.94 0.66
CA ASP A 273 5.45 1.86 -0.38
C ASP A 273 4.63 1.11 -1.42
N HIS A 274 3.30 1.25 -1.32
CA HIS A 274 2.37 0.54 -2.20
C HIS A 274 1.88 1.43 -3.35
N ARG A 275 2.45 2.62 -3.52
CA ARG A 275 2.11 3.54 -4.60
C ARG A 275 2.56 3.00 -5.96
N LYS A 276 1.88 3.42 -7.01
CA LYS A 276 2.18 3.14 -8.40
C LYS A 276 2.04 4.45 -9.15
N ILE A 277 3.18 5.06 -9.45
CA ILE A 277 3.26 6.41 -10.01
C ILE A 277 4.25 6.43 -11.16
N ILE A 278 3.86 7.01 -12.30
CA ILE A 278 4.79 7.50 -13.31
C ILE A 278 4.49 8.98 -13.51
N VAL A 279 5.51 9.82 -13.47
CA VAL A 279 5.39 11.24 -13.81
C VAL A 279 6.32 11.55 -14.97
N ILE A 280 5.80 12.30 -15.93
CA ILE A 280 6.54 12.71 -17.13
C ILE A 280 6.46 14.23 -17.24
N ASP A 281 7.60 14.89 -17.15
CA ASP A 281 7.80 16.34 -17.30
C ASP A 281 6.93 17.23 -16.39
N GLY A 282 6.27 16.65 -15.36
CA GLY A 282 5.33 17.34 -14.48
C GLY A 282 3.96 17.66 -15.12
N VAL A 283 3.70 17.17 -16.32
CA VAL A 283 2.47 17.40 -17.10
C VAL A 283 1.59 16.16 -17.15
N THR A 284 2.21 14.99 -17.28
CA THR A 284 1.51 13.71 -17.31
C THR A 284 1.81 12.91 -16.05
N ALA A 285 0.76 12.41 -15.41
CA ALA A 285 0.87 11.44 -14.33
C ALA A 285 0.08 10.17 -14.66
N ILE A 286 0.62 9.02 -14.28
CA ILE A 286 -0.03 7.72 -14.48
C ILE A 286 -0.07 7.01 -13.14
N THR A 287 -1.24 6.53 -12.75
CA THR A 287 -1.44 5.75 -11.52
C THR A 287 -2.48 4.67 -11.73
N GLY A 288 -2.69 3.80 -10.74
CA GLY A 288 -3.68 2.72 -10.82
C GLY A 288 -3.38 1.59 -9.85
N GLY A 289 -4.05 0.45 -10.03
CA GLY A 289 -3.87 -0.70 -9.16
C GLY A 289 -2.70 -1.60 -9.55
N SER A 290 -2.25 -1.54 -10.82
CA SER A 290 -1.29 -2.45 -11.42
C SER A 290 0.16 -2.12 -11.08
N ASN A 291 0.99 -3.15 -10.95
CA ASN A 291 2.44 -3.01 -10.83
C ASN A 291 3.15 -3.20 -12.19
N ILE A 292 4.48 -3.14 -12.21
CA ILE A 292 5.30 -3.50 -13.38
C ILE A 292 5.73 -4.96 -13.26
N GLY A 293 5.23 -5.79 -14.16
CA GLY A 293 5.51 -7.23 -14.25
C GLY A 293 4.56 -7.93 -15.22
N ASP A 294 5.01 -9.03 -15.77
CA ASP A 294 4.36 -9.73 -16.88
C ASP A 294 2.99 -10.30 -16.51
N GLU A 295 2.74 -10.64 -15.26
CA GLU A 295 1.43 -11.08 -14.76
C GLU A 295 0.38 -9.97 -14.83
N TYR A 296 0.76 -8.70 -14.65
CA TYR A 296 -0.17 -7.56 -14.62
C TYR A 296 -0.69 -7.15 -16.01
N ILE A 297 0.01 -7.55 -17.06
CA ILE A 297 -0.40 -7.35 -18.45
C ILE A 297 -0.76 -8.68 -19.14
N ASN A 298 -1.04 -9.72 -18.35
CA ASN A 298 -1.50 -11.03 -18.81
C ASN A 298 -0.57 -11.75 -19.82
N VAL A 299 0.74 -11.46 -19.78
CA VAL A 299 1.78 -12.19 -20.52
C VAL A 299 2.06 -13.53 -19.83
N ILE A 300 1.94 -13.57 -18.51
CA ILE A 300 2.11 -14.77 -17.69
C ILE A 300 0.81 -15.01 -16.93
N ASP A 301 0.23 -16.21 -17.05
CA ASP A 301 -0.89 -16.67 -16.22
C ASP A 301 -0.38 -17.16 -14.87
N ARG A 302 -0.62 -16.38 -13.82
CA ARG A 302 -0.23 -16.74 -12.45
C ARG A 302 -1.42 -17.13 -11.57
N HIS A 303 -2.56 -16.48 -11.75
CA HIS A 303 -3.79 -16.67 -10.98
C HIS A 303 -5.05 -16.57 -11.85
N GLY A 304 -4.97 -16.98 -13.11
CA GLY A 304 -5.96 -16.70 -14.14
C GLY A 304 -5.78 -15.29 -14.69
N TYR A 305 -6.79 -14.79 -15.41
CA TYR A 305 -6.77 -13.47 -16.00
C TYR A 305 -6.64 -12.37 -14.92
N TRP A 306 -5.58 -11.56 -14.99
CA TRP A 306 -5.31 -10.49 -14.05
C TRP A 306 -6.09 -9.22 -14.45
N LYS A 307 -7.11 -8.86 -13.67
CA LYS A 307 -7.96 -7.69 -13.91
C LYS A 307 -7.49 -6.52 -13.05
N ASP A 308 -6.87 -5.54 -13.68
CA ASP A 308 -6.40 -4.31 -13.05
C ASP A 308 -6.60 -3.09 -13.95
N THR A 309 -6.23 -1.90 -13.47
CA THR A 309 -6.52 -0.62 -14.12
C THR A 309 -5.34 0.33 -14.05
N PHE A 310 -5.29 1.23 -15.04
CA PHE A 310 -4.47 2.44 -15.03
C PHE A 310 -5.32 3.66 -15.36
N LEU A 311 -4.92 4.80 -14.80
CA LEU A 311 -5.45 6.12 -15.09
C LEU A 311 -4.29 7.02 -15.54
N ILE A 312 -4.41 7.61 -16.73
CA ILE A 312 -3.48 8.61 -17.24
C ILE A 312 -4.13 9.98 -17.04
N LEU A 313 -3.40 10.91 -16.40
CA LEU A 313 -3.82 12.28 -16.12
C LEU A 313 -2.88 13.22 -16.88
N ARG A 314 -3.46 14.20 -17.59
CA ARG A 314 -2.69 15.25 -18.29
C ARG A 314 -3.20 16.62 -17.88
N GLY A 315 -2.33 17.44 -17.33
CA GLY A 315 -2.66 18.78 -16.85
C GLY A 315 -2.24 19.05 -15.40
N GLY A 316 -2.88 20.01 -14.75
CA GLY A 316 -2.49 20.54 -13.46
C GLY A 316 -2.37 19.53 -12.33
N ALA A 317 -3.16 18.45 -12.34
CA ALA A 317 -3.11 17.43 -11.30
C ALA A 317 -1.78 16.64 -11.25
N ALA A 318 -0.98 16.63 -12.34
CA ALA A 318 0.29 15.91 -12.39
C ALA A 318 1.31 16.43 -11.35
N ILE A 319 1.21 17.70 -10.95
CA ILE A 319 2.10 18.29 -9.93
C ILE A 319 1.96 17.59 -8.56
N SER A 320 0.76 17.11 -8.22
CA SER A 320 0.53 16.38 -6.98
C SER A 320 1.29 15.05 -6.96
N PHE A 321 1.36 14.34 -8.07
CA PHE A 321 2.15 13.12 -8.21
C PHE A 321 3.65 13.39 -8.25
N THR A 322 4.06 14.52 -8.85
CA THR A 322 5.44 15.00 -8.81
C THR A 322 5.89 15.24 -7.37
N GLU A 323 5.03 15.87 -6.56
CA GLU A 323 5.26 16.08 -5.14
C GLU A 323 5.36 14.74 -4.39
N MET A 324 4.42 13.83 -4.59
CA MET A 324 4.40 12.51 -3.94
C MET A 324 5.71 11.76 -4.17
N PHE A 325 6.20 11.75 -5.41
CA PHE A 325 7.46 11.13 -5.76
C PHE A 325 8.66 11.83 -5.11
N LEU A 326 8.76 13.15 -5.24
CA LEU A 326 9.91 13.91 -4.75
C LEU A 326 10.02 13.87 -3.23
N SER A 327 8.90 13.92 -2.50
CA SER A 327 8.90 13.80 -1.04
C SER A 327 9.41 12.43 -0.58
N MET A 328 9.05 11.34 -1.27
CA MET A 328 9.59 10.02 -0.98
C MET A 328 11.06 9.92 -1.38
N TRP A 329 11.42 10.38 -2.57
CA TRP A 329 12.81 10.39 -3.05
C TRP A 329 13.74 11.15 -2.10
N GLN A 330 13.35 12.35 -1.65
CA GLN A 330 14.09 13.14 -0.67
C GLN A 330 14.23 12.41 0.66
N SER A 331 13.18 11.74 1.12
CA SER A 331 13.20 10.98 2.38
C SER A 331 14.20 9.82 2.38
N ILE A 332 14.44 9.22 1.21
CA ILE A 332 15.37 8.09 1.02
C ILE A 332 16.81 8.57 0.78
N THR A 333 16.96 9.55 -0.12
CA THR A 333 18.29 9.98 -0.61
C THR A 333 18.93 11.04 0.25
N HIS A 334 18.14 11.77 1.07
CA HIS A 334 18.55 12.93 1.85
C HIS A 334 19.05 14.13 1.01
N LYS A 335 18.78 14.12 -0.29
CA LYS A 335 19.03 15.26 -1.19
C LYS A 335 17.82 16.19 -1.13
N THR A 336 18.04 17.50 -1.08
CA THR A 336 16.95 18.49 -1.07
C THR A 336 16.58 18.87 -2.50
N TYR A 337 15.28 18.92 -2.76
CA TYR A 337 14.69 19.32 -4.03
C TYR A 337 13.68 20.44 -3.79
N LYS A 338 13.46 21.26 -4.83
CA LYS A 338 12.38 22.25 -4.86
C LYS A 338 11.34 21.79 -5.87
N LEU A 339 10.08 21.88 -5.51
CA LEU A 339 9.00 21.48 -6.41
C LEU A 339 8.93 22.37 -7.65
N GLU A 340 9.27 23.66 -7.51
CA GLU A 340 9.30 24.64 -8.61
C GLU A 340 10.21 24.23 -9.78
N ASP A 341 11.30 23.49 -9.52
CA ASP A 341 12.23 23.02 -10.57
C ASP A 341 11.58 21.94 -11.47
N PHE A 342 10.51 21.31 -10.99
CA PHE A 342 9.79 20.22 -11.65
C PHE A 342 8.36 20.60 -12.05
N CYS A 343 7.95 21.83 -11.78
CA CYS A 343 6.66 22.34 -12.22
C CYS A 343 6.65 22.50 -13.75
N TYR A 344 5.49 22.20 -14.31
CA TYR A 344 5.14 22.60 -15.66
C TYR A 344 4.58 24.02 -15.62
N ASN A 345 5.06 24.87 -16.52
CA ASN A 345 4.47 26.18 -16.75
C ASN A 345 3.57 26.08 -17.99
N PRO A 346 2.25 25.98 -17.85
CA PRO A 346 1.36 25.82 -18.99
C PRO A 346 1.41 27.12 -19.83
N GLN A 347 2.14 27.08 -20.94
CA GLN A 347 1.99 28.09 -22.01
C GLN A 347 0.77 27.79 -22.88
N GLU A 348 0.18 26.60 -22.76
CA GLU A 348 -1.06 26.20 -23.41
C GLU A 348 -2.19 26.19 -22.38
N GLU A 349 -3.28 26.92 -22.68
CA GLU A 349 -4.49 26.95 -21.85
C GLU A 349 -5.02 25.52 -21.72
N CYS A 350 -4.85 24.88 -20.56
CA CYS A 350 -5.61 23.70 -20.22
C CYS A 350 -7.09 24.10 -20.17
N THR A 351 -7.84 23.59 -21.13
CA THR A 351 -9.29 23.84 -21.23
C THR A 351 -10.01 23.19 -20.04
N ASP A 352 -11.06 23.85 -19.57
CA ASP A 352 -11.98 23.30 -18.56
C ASP A 352 -12.51 21.94 -19.02
N THR A 353 -12.18 20.87 -18.30
CA THR A 353 -12.52 19.48 -18.67
C THR A 353 -13.93 19.07 -18.25
N ASN A 354 -14.76 20.00 -17.77
CA ASN A 354 -16.11 19.75 -17.24
C ASN A 354 -16.18 18.71 -16.12
N GLY A 355 -15.11 18.58 -15.34
CA GLY A 355 -15.07 17.65 -14.22
C GLY A 355 -13.97 18.02 -13.25
N PHE A 356 -13.92 17.31 -12.12
CA PHE A 356 -12.96 17.58 -11.05
C PHE A 356 -12.09 16.37 -10.77
N VAL A 357 -10.80 16.61 -10.61
CA VAL A 357 -9.76 15.62 -10.33
C VAL A 357 -9.02 16.06 -9.07
N HIS A 358 -8.96 15.22 -8.05
CA HIS A 358 -8.23 15.50 -6.82
C HIS A 358 -7.32 14.33 -6.46
N PRO A 359 -6.02 14.40 -6.81
CA PRO A 359 -5.04 13.41 -6.35
C PRO A 359 -4.90 13.45 -4.83
N TYR A 360 -4.70 12.30 -4.20
CA TYR A 360 -4.43 12.22 -2.77
C TYR A 360 -3.37 11.16 -2.46
N ALA A 361 -2.60 11.41 -1.43
CA ALA A 361 -1.69 10.45 -0.84
C ALA A 361 -2.18 10.03 0.54
N ASP A 362 -1.80 8.83 0.96
CA ASP A 362 -1.96 8.37 2.33
C ASP A 362 -0.62 7.93 2.89
N SER A 363 -0.39 8.17 4.18
CA SER A 363 0.86 7.84 4.84
C SER A 363 0.60 7.23 6.21
N PRO A 364 1.21 6.09 6.55
CA PRO A 364 1.04 5.48 7.86
C PRO A 364 1.70 6.29 8.98
N PHE A 365 2.27 7.47 8.68
CA PHE A 365 3.10 8.22 9.62
C PHE A 365 2.52 9.55 10.09
N ASP A 366 1.48 10.07 9.45
CA ASP A 366 0.86 11.36 9.80
C ASP A 366 -0.29 11.27 10.82
N ASN A 367 -0.75 10.05 11.13
CA ASN A 367 -1.88 9.71 11.99
C ASN A 367 -3.24 10.19 11.40
N VAL A 368 -3.33 10.32 10.08
CA VAL A 368 -4.56 10.64 9.36
C VAL A 368 -4.81 9.53 8.34
N ASP A 369 -5.88 8.77 8.52
CA ASP A 369 -6.26 7.66 7.64
C ASP A 369 -6.98 8.23 6.41
N THR A 370 -6.25 8.95 5.53
CA THR A 370 -6.81 9.77 4.44
C THR A 370 -7.64 8.92 3.49
N ALA A 371 -7.10 7.81 3.02
CA ALA A 371 -7.76 6.93 2.06
C ALA A 371 -9.00 6.25 2.66
N LYS A 372 -8.92 5.77 3.88
CA LYS A 372 -10.07 5.21 4.59
C LYS A 372 -11.19 6.25 4.74
N ASN A 373 -10.83 7.45 5.18
CA ASN A 373 -11.80 8.51 5.47
C ASN A 373 -12.49 9.02 4.21
N ILE A 374 -11.79 9.14 3.07
CA ILE A 374 -12.46 9.52 1.82
C ILE A 374 -13.41 8.40 1.34
N TYR A 375 -13.04 7.13 1.52
CA TYR A 375 -13.95 6.01 1.23
C TYR A 375 -15.20 6.07 2.11
N LEU A 376 -15.06 6.29 3.42
CA LEU A 376 -16.20 6.48 4.33
C LEU A 376 -17.09 7.65 3.92
N GLN A 377 -16.52 8.77 3.47
CA GLN A 377 -17.29 9.91 3.01
C GLN A 377 -18.09 9.60 1.73
N ILE A 378 -17.49 8.86 0.77
CA ILE A 378 -18.20 8.43 -0.44
C ILE A 378 -19.33 7.45 -0.06
N ILE A 379 -19.06 6.45 0.78
CA ILE A 379 -20.06 5.47 1.23
C ILE A 379 -21.25 6.19 1.91
N ASN A 380 -20.95 7.12 2.82
CA ASN A 380 -21.99 7.84 3.58
C ASN A 380 -22.74 8.89 2.75
N SER A 381 -22.22 9.31 1.60
CA SER A 381 -22.88 10.25 0.70
C SER A 381 -23.65 9.59 -0.45
N ALA A 382 -23.45 8.29 -0.67
CA ALA A 382 -24.15 7.52 -1.70
C ALA A 382 -25.67 7.49 -1.45
N ARG A 383 -26.45 7.60 -2.52
CA ARG A 383 -27.92 7.69 -2.47
C ARG A 383 -28.59 6.53 -3.20
N ASP A 384 -28.20 6.29 -4.45
CA ASP A 384 -28.82 5.30 -5.32
C ASP A 384 -28.00 4.01 -5.37
N TYR A 385 -26.68 4.13 -5.59
CA TYR A 385 -25.81 2.97 -5.63
C TYR A 385 -24.36 3.27 -5.21
N LEU A 386 -23.68 2.20 -4.78
CA LEU A 386 -22.27 2.16 -4.42
C LEU A 386 -21.66 0.88 -4.95
N TYR A 387 -20.71 0.95 -5.89
CA TYR A 387 -20.02 -0.20 -6.45
C TYR A 387 -18.53 -0.16 -6.13
N ILE A 388 -17.98 -1.29 -5.72
CA ILE A 388 -16.61 -1.42 -5.24
C ILE A 388 -15.95 -2.64 -5.87
N THR A 389 -14.68 -2.49 -6.28
CA THR A 389 -13.80 -3.63 -6.56
C THR A 389 -12.59 -3.57 -5.64
N THR A 390 -12.17 -4.72 -5.12
CA THR A 390 -10.96 -4.83 -4.29
C THR A 390 -10.45 -6.27 -4.30
N PRO A 391 -9.12 -6.49 -4.34
CA PRO A 391 -8.57 -7.83 -4.20
C PRO A 391 -8.76 -8.40 -2.78
N TYR A 392 -8.82 -7.52 -1.78
CA TYR A 392 -8.91 -7.88 -0.37
C TYR A 392 -10.00 -7.07 0.32
N LEU A 393 -10.98 -7.77 0.90
CA LEU A 393 -12.08 -7.15 1.66
C LEU A 393 -11.89 -7.50 3.14
N VAL A 394 -10.92 -6.85 3.76
CA VAL A 394 -10.47 -7.12 5.13
C VAL A 394 -10.56 -5.84 5.93
N VAL A 395 -11.79 -5.38 6.16
CA VAL A 395 -12.13 -4.07 6.71
C VAL A 395 -12.32 -4.10 8.23
N ASP A 396 -12.14 -2.95 8.85
CA ASP A 396 -12.47 -2.74 10.25
C ASP A 396 -13.97 -2.56 10.48
N ASP A 397 -14.37 -2.50 11.76
CA ASP A 397 -15.79 -2.41 12.14
C ASP A 397 -16.44 -1.11 11.68
N GLU A 398 -15.69 0.00 11.56
CA GLU A 398 -16.21 1.28 11.08
C GLU A 398 -16.57 1.22 9.59
N MET A 399 -15.67 0.70 8.76
CA MET A 399 -15.90 0.52 7.33
C MET A 399 -17.02 -0.51 7.08
N LEU A 400 -17.00 -1.63 7.81
CA LEU A 400 -18.04 -2.65 7.75
C LEU A 400 -19.40 -2.06 8.10
N GLY A 401 -19.47 -1.30 9.20
CA GLY A 401 -20.69 -0.63 9.65
C GLY A 401 -21.23 0.38 8.63
N ALA A 402 -20.35 1.18 8.01
CA ALA A 402 -20.75 2.14 6.98
C ALA A 402 -21.34 1.45 5.74
N LEU A 403 -20.74 0.37 5.26
CA LEU A 403 -21.24 -0.43 4.13
C LEU A 403 -22.61 -1.06 4.45
N CYS A 404 -22.75 -1.62 5.66
CA CYS A 404 -24.03 -2.19 6.12
C CYS A 404 -25.11 -1.11 6.21
N LEU A 405 -24.79 0.05 6.79
CA LEU A 405 -25.73 1.16 6.94
C LEU A 405 -26.19 1.70 5.58
N ALA A 406 -25.29 1.87 4.62
CA ALA A 406 -25.63 2.28 3.26
C ALA A 406 -26.64 1.31 2.62
N ALA A 407 -26.36 0.00 2.68
CA ALA A 407 -27.28 -1.02 2.14
C ALA A 407 -28.64 -1.05 2.86
N GLN A 408 -28.66 -0.97 4.19
CA GLN A 408 -29.89 -0.91 4.99
C GLN A 408 -30.68 0.38 4.75
N SER A 409 -30.03 1.46 4.35
CA SER A 409 -30.67 2.74 3.97
C SER A 409 -31.25 2.73 2.54
N GLY A 410 -31.12 1.61 1.81
CA GLY A 410 -31.69 1.45 0.47
C GLY A 410 -30.69 1.67 -0.67
N VAL A 411 -29.43 2.01 -0.39
CA VAL A 411 -28.39 2.14 -1.40
C VAL A 411 -28.06 0.75 -1.98
N LYS A 412 -28.01 0.63 -3.29
CA LYS A 412 -27.63 -0.63 -3.96
C LYS A 412 -26.10 -0.82 -3.88
N VAL A 413 -25.63 -1.53 -2.86
CA VAL A 413 -24.21 -1.80 -2.67
C VAL A 413 -23.79 -3.10 -3.38
N LYS A 414 -22.82 -3.02 -4.31
CA LYS A 414 -22.17 -4.18 -4.93
C LYS A 414 -20.69 -4.17 -4.61
N ILE A 415 -20.13 -5.32 -4.23
CA ILE A 415 -18.70 -5.50 -4.01
C ILE A 415 -18.22 -6.69 -4.85
N VAL A 416 -17.16 -6.49 -5.63
CA VAL A 416 -16.52 -7.53 -6.44
C VAL A 416 -15.15 -7.83 -5.88
N THR A 417 -14.91 -9.10 -5.58
CA THR A 417 -13.64 -9.63 -5.07
C THR A 417 -13.18 -10.80 -5.93
N PRO A 418 -11.93 -11.27 -5.87
CA PRO A 418 -11.50 -12.42 -6.63
C PRO A 418 -12.15 -13.72 -6.09
N LYS A 419 -12.52 -14.63 -7.01
CA LYS A 419 -12.99 -15.97 -6.64
C LYS A 419 -11.86 -16.84 -6.08
N ASN A 420 -10.67 -16.73 -6.65
CA ASN A 420 -9.46 -17.41 -6.21
C ASN A 420 -8.47 -16.36 -5.68
N GLY A 421 -8.04 -16.50 -4.43
CA GLY A 421 -7.07 -15.60 -3.84
C GLY A 421 -5.62 -15.97 -4.22
N ASP A 422 -4.74 -14.98 -4.24
CA ASP A 422 -3.29 -15.17 -4.36
C ASP A 422 -2.67 -15.83 -3.11
N HIS A 423 -3.26 -15.56 -1.95
CA HIS A 423 -2.92 -16.15 -0.65
C HIS A 423 -4.17 -16.73 0.02
N TRP A 424 -4.15 -18.04 0.30
CA TRP A 424 -5.32 -18.76 0.84
C TRP A 424 -5.86 -18.16 2.15
N TYR A 425 -4.98 -17.70 3.05
CA TYR A 425 -5.38 -17.14 4.35
C TYR A 425 -6.01 -15.75 4.20
N VAL A 426 -5.47 -14.90 3.30
CA VAL A 426 -6.05 -13.57 3.00
C VAL A 426 -7.41 -13.72 2.33
N HIS A 427 -7.54 -14.70 1.43
CA HIS A 427 -8.82 -15.03 0.81
C HIS A 427 -9.87 -15.48 1.83
N MET A 428 -9.50 -16.32 2.79
CA MET A 428 -10.40 -16.72 3.89
C MET A 428 -10.81 -15.51 4.75
N MET A 429 -9.91 -14.60 5.05
CA MET A 429 -10.23 -13.37 5.79
C MET A 429 -11.15 -12.45 4.99
N THR A 430 -10.91 -12.26 3.69
CA THR A 430 -11.83 -11.55 2.79
C THR A 430 -13.23 -12.15 2.89
N ARG A 431 -13.35 -13.45 2.76
CA ARG A 431 -14.62 -14.16 2.84
C ARG A 431 -15.29 -14.05 4.22
N SER A 432 -14.55 -13.91 5.30
CA SER A 432 -15.12 -13.74 6.65
C SER A 432 -15.96 -12.46 6.80
N SER A 433 -15.73 -11.45 5.94
CA SER A 433 -16.52 -10.20 5.90
C SER A 433 -17.86 -10.33 5.16
N TYR A 434 -18.07 -11.38 4.36
CA TYR A 434 -19.25 -11.52 3.51
C TYR A 434 -20.56 -11.69 4.28
N GLY A 435 -20.55 -12.50 5.34
CA GLY A 435 -21.77 -12.80 6.12
C GLY A 435 -22.49 -11.55 6.59
N PRO A 436 -21.87 -10.72 7.44
CA PRO A 436 -22.48 -9.49 7.95
C PRO A 436 -22.91 -8.51 6.83
N LEU A 437 -22.12 -8.40 5.76
CA LEU A 437 -22.44 -7.53 4.62
C LEU A 437 -23.69 -8.01 3.88
N MET A 438 -23.79 -9.31 3.59
CA MET A 438 -24.95 -9.89 2.90
C MET A 438 -26.21 -9.86 3.77
N GLU A 439 -26.09 -10.04 5.09
CA GLU A 439 -27.20 -9.90 6.04
C GLU A 439 -27.77 -8.48 6.04
N ALA A 440 -26.91 -7.47 5.83
CA ALA A 440 -27.31 -6.07 5.68
C ALA A 440 -27.89 -5.71 4.29
N GLY A 441 -27.79 -6.62 3.31
CA GLY A 441 -28.30 -6.40 1.95
C GLY A 441 -27.25 -6.08 0.89
N VAL A 442 -25.95 -6.07 1.26
CA VAL A 442 -24.85 -5.90 0.29
C VAL A 442 -24.77 -7.09 -0.66
N GLN A 443 -24.58 -6.83 -1.93
CA GLN A 443 -24.44 -7.85 -2.96
C GLN A 443 -22.96 -8.15 -3.20
N ILE A 444 -22.53 -9.37 -2.88
CA ILE A 444 -21.14 -9.82 -3.07
C ILE A 444 -21.04 -10.63 -4.36
N TYR A 445 -20.02 -10.33 -5.16
CA TYR A 445 -19.70 -11.00 -6.40
C TYR A 445 -18.25 -11.49 -6.36
N GLU A 446 -18.02 -12.76 -6.72
CA GLU A 446 -16.67 -13.32 -6.89
C GLU A 446 -16.32 -13.39 -8.38
N TYR A 447 -15.28 -12.67 -8.78
CA TYR A 447 -14.81 -12.58 -10.18
C TYR A 447 -14.26 -13.94 -10.63
N THR A 448 -14.88 -14.55 -11.65
CA THR A 448 -14.58 -15.92 -12.05
C THR A 448 -13.48 -16.08 -13.10
N PRO A 449 -13.20 -15.10 -14.00
CA PRO A 449 -12.18 -15.29 -15.04
C PRO A 449 -10.75 -15.37 -14.50
N GLY A 450 -10.51 -14.86 -13.29
CA GLY A 450 -9.18 -14.84 -12.72
C GLY A 450 -9.08 -14.02 -11.45
N PHE A 451 -8.05 -13.17 -11.34
CA PHE A 451 -7.76 -12.39 -10.14
C PHE A 451 -8.20 -10.93 -10.31
N MET A 452 -9.24 -10.52 -9.58
CA MET A 452 -9.67 -9.13 -9.46
C MET A 452 -8.67 -8.36 -8.61
N HIS A 453 -7.91 -7.46 -9.23
CA HIS A 453 -6.91 -6.66 -8.51
C HIS A 453 -7.14 -5.16 -8.59
N SER A 454 -8.14 -4.66 -9.32
CA SER A 454 -8.50 -3.25 -9.34
C SER A 454 -9.05 -2.76 -8.00
N LYS A 455 -8.77 -1.51 -7.66
CA LYS A 455 -9.18 -0.84 -6.43
C LYS A 455 -9.98 0.38 -6.84
N LEU A 456 -11.29 0.17 -6.94
CA LEU A 456 -12.24 1.16 -7.45
C LEU A 456 -13.40 1.32 -6.49
N ILE A 457 -13.87 2.53 -6.36
CA ILE A 457 -15.16 2.84 -5.74
C ILE A 457 -15.86 3.86 -6.62
N VAL A 458 -17.16 3.67 -6.87
CA VAL A 458 -18.00 4.60 -7.62
C VAL A 458 -19.38 4.67 -7.00
N ALA A 459 -19.93 5.88 -6.93
CA ALA A 459 -21.27 6.13 -6.42
C ALA A 459 -22.03 7.11 -7.33
N ASP A 460 -23.30 6.78 -7.60
CA ASP A 460 -24.35 7.65 -8.14
C ASP A 460 -24.02 8.33 -9.49
N ASP A 461 -23.12 7.80 -10.30
CA ASP A 461 -22.56 8.43 -11.51
C ASP A 461 -21.88 9.80 -11.27
N GLU A 462 -21.65 10.16 -10.02
CA GLU A 462 -21.15 11.49 -9.64
C GLU A 462 -19.72 11.48 -9.12
N VAL A 463 -19.32 10.43 -8.39
CA VAL A 463 -18.00 10.35 -7.74
C VAL A 463 -17.37 8.98 -7.88
N ALA A 464 -16.06 8.94 -8.10
CA ALA A 464 -15.27 7.70 -8.11
C ALA A 464 -13.88 7.90 -7.51
N THR A 465 -13.23 6.81 -7.11
CA THR A 465 -11.79 6.78 -6.88
C THR A 465 -11.11 5.68 -7.68
N VAL A 466 -9.93 5.99 -8.20
CA VAL A 466 -9.02 5.07 -8.87
C VAL A 466 -7.65 5.20 -8.21
N GLY A 467 -7.03 4.10 -7.82
CA GLY A 467 -5.71 4.19 -7.18
C GLY A 467 -5.17 2.85 -6.68
N THR A 468 -4.37 2.93 -5.64
CA THR A 468 -3.61 1.79 -5.12
C THR A 468 -4.23 1.15 -3.89
N VAL A 469 -5.23 1.80 -3.29
CA VAL A 469 -5.78 1.52 -1.96
C VAL A 469 -6.71 0.32 -1.94
N ASN A 470 -6.26 -0.79 -1.36
CA ASN A 470 -7.14 -1.94 -1.09
C ASN A 470 -8.07 -1.66 0.08
N MET A 471 -9.19 -2.39 0.16
CA MET A 471 -10.05 -2.37 1.35
C MET A 471 -9.52 -3.35 2.41
N ASP A 472 -8.32 -3.08 2.92
CA ASP A 472 -7.67 -3.90 3.94
C ASP A 472 -6.89 -3.05 4.95
N TYR A 473 -6.54 -3.67 6.11
CA TYR A 473 -5.80 -3.02 7.18
C TYR A 473 -4.41 -2.52 6.76
N ARG A 474 -3.74 -3.22 5.81
CA ARG A 474 -2.40 -2.81 5.37
C ARG A 474 -2.47 -1.51 4.59
N SER A 475 -3.41 -1.41 3.65
CA SER A 475 -3.60 -0.19 2.87
C SER A 475 -4.03 0.98 3.74
N PHE A 476 -4.95 0.75 4.69
CA PHE A 476 -5.46 1.85 5.51
C PHE A 476 -4.51 2.33 6.61
N TYR A 477 -3.59 1.47 7.10
CA TYR A 477 -2.83 1.81 8.31
C TYR A 477 -1.31 1.61 8.23
N LEU A 478 -0.81 0.88 7.23
CA LEU A 478 0.58 0.45 7.18
C LEU A 478 1.33 0.84 5.91
N HIS A 479 0.61 1.16 4.82
CA HIS A 479 1.22 1.45 3.54
C HIS A 479 1.19 2.94 3.21
N HIS A 480 2.19 3.39 2.43
CA HIS A 480 2.02 4.60 1.65
C HIS A 480 1.18 4.24 0.43
N GLU A 481 0.09 4.95 0.24
CA GLU A 481 -0.86 4.75 -0.84
C GLU A 481 -1.07 6.05 -1.60
N CYS A 482 -1.65 5.95 -2.81
CA CYS A 482 -2.13 7.11 -3.55
C CYS A 482 -3.40 6.77 -4.33
N GLY A 483 -4.14 7.79 -4.68
CA GLY A 483 -5.33 7.66 -5.49
C GLY A 483 -5.76 8.98 -6.09
N VAL A 484 -6.76 8.90 -6.92
CA VAL A 484 -7.43 10.04 -7.56
C VAL A 484 -8.89 9.99 -7.21
N TRP A 485 -9.37 11.01 -6.54
CA TRP A 485 -10.78 11.26 -6.37
C TRP A 485 -11.27 12.04 -7.59
N LEU A 486 -12.35 11.56 -8.21
CA LEU A 486 -12.95 12.08 -9.43
C LEU A 486 -14.39 12.47 -9.14
N CYS A 487 -14.82 13.64 -9.59
CA CYS A 487 -16.19 14.08 -9.43
C CYS A 487 -16.69 14.72 -10.73
N HIS A 488 -17.88 14.29 -11.16
CA HIS A 488 -18.51 14.78 -12.39
C HIS A 488 -17.58 14.74 -13.60
N ASN A 489 -16.75 13.71 -13.68
CA ASN A 489 -15.75 13.47 -14.71
C ASN A 489 -16.15 12.26 -15.55
N LYS A 490 -15.82 12.25 -16.85
CA LYS A 490 -16.15 11.13 -17.76
C LYS A 490 -15.69 9.76 -17.20
N THR A 491 -14.54 9.75 -16.54
CA THR A 491 -13.96 8.53 -15.94
C THR A 491 -14.86 7.90 -14.86
N VAL A 492 -15.71 8.66 -14.22
CA VAL A 492 -16.69 8.10 -13.26
C VAL A 492 -17.59 7.08 -13.94
N LEU A 493 -18.07 7.38 -15.16
CA LEU A 493 -18.90 6.48 -15.95
C LEU A 493 -18.09 5.29 -16.52
N ASP A 494 -16.84 5.53 -16.88
CA ASP A 494 -15.94 4.45 -17.35
C ASP A 494 -15.70 3.44 -16.22
N VAL A 495 -15.41 3.91 -15.00
CA VAL A 495 -15.25 3.06 -13.81
C VAL A 495 -16.53 2.28 -13.50
N ARG A 496 -17.70 2.92 -13.57
CA ARG A 496 -18.98 2.23 -13.39
C ARG A 496 -19.16 1.13 -14.44
N GLY A 497 -18.95 1.45 -15.72
CA GLY A 497 -19.08 0.50 -16.82
C GLY A 497 -18.16 -0.70 -16.67
N ASP A 498 -16.92 -0.47 -16.22
CA ASP A 498 -15.95 -1.52 -15.93
C ASP A 498 -16.39 -2.45 -14.80
N ILE A 499 -16.92 -1.88 -13.71
CA ILE A 499 -17.44 -2.69 -12.60
C ILE A 499 -18.68 -3.49 -13.03
N ASP A 500 -19.59 -2.90 -13.81
CA ASP A 500 -20.77 -3.62 -14.31
C ASP A 500 -20.36 -4.78 -15.25
N GLN A 501 -19.33 -4.61 -16.10
CA GLN A 501 -18.75 -5.71 -16.90
C GLN A 501 -18.14 -6.79 -16.00
N ALA A 502 -17.40 -6.42 -14.97
CA ALA A 502 -16.84 -7.37 -14.00
C ALA A 502 -17.94 -8.14 -13.27
N VAL A 503 -19.02 -7.48 -12.85
CA VAL A 503 -20.20 -8.12 -12.23
C VAL A 503 -20.86 -9.11 -13.18
N ALA A 504 -20.97 -8.80 -14.47
CA ALA A 504 -21.63 -9.67 -15.45
C ALA A 504 -20.95 -11.02 -15.64
N VAL A 505 -19.62 -11.10 -15.40
CA VAL A 505 -18.82 -12.34 -15.49
C VAL A 505 -18.48 -12.93 -14.13
N SER A 506 -19.07 -12.41 -13.05
CA SER A 506 -18.82 -12.84 -11.67
C SER A 506 -19.94 -13.72 -11.14
N GLU A 507 -19.61 -14.59 -10.21
CA GLU A 507 -20.59 -15.39 -9.47
C GLU A 507 -21.14 -14.60 -8.28
N ARG A 508 -22.46 -14.41 -8.24
CA ARG A 508 -23.12 -13.80 -7.08
C ARG A 508 -23.18 -14.77 -5.92
N ILE A 509 -22.63 -14.40 -4.79
CA ILE A 509 -22.71 -15.18 -3.55
C ILE A 509 -24.08 -14.93 -2.90
N ARG A 510 -24.77 -16.03 -2.56
CA ARG A 510 -26.09 -15.99 -1.93
C ARG A 510 -26.00 -16.36 -0.46
N LEU A 511 -26.69 -15.61 0.39
CA LEU A 511 -26.64 -15.77 1.85
C LEU A 511 -27.09 -17.18 2.29
N GLU A 512 -28.09 -17.77 1.61
CA GLU A 512 -28.58 -19.10 1.97
C GLU A 512 -27.52 -20.19 1.72
N ALA A 513 -26.80 -20.11 0.62
CA ALA A 513 -25.69 -21.02 0.31
C ALA A 513 -24.51 -20.77 1.25
N TRP A 514 -24.24 -19.49 1.55
CA TRP A 514 -23.20 -19.07 2.47
C TRP A 514 -23.36 -19.66 3.86
N ASN A 515 -24.58 -19.63 4.39
CA ASN A 515 -24.92 -20.16 5.73
C ASN A 515 -24.81 -21.68 5.85
N LYS A 516 -24.84 -22.41 4.73
CA LYS A 516 -24.70 -23.88 4.69
C LYS A 516 -23.25 -24.38 4.73
N ARG A 517 -22.24 -23.45 4.75
CA ARG A 517 -20.82 -23.84 4.78
C ARG A 517 -20.47 -24.65 6.05
N PRO A 518 -19.45 -25.54 5.97
CA PRO A 518 -19.01 -26.37 7.09
C PRO A 518 -18.65 -25.54 8.34
N ALA A 519 -19.01 -26.05 9.53
CA ALA A 519 -18.71 -25.41 10.81
C ALA A 519 -17.19 -25.21 11.01
N GLY A 520 -16.36 -26.16 10.56
CA GLY A 520 -14.90 -26.07 10.63
C GLY A 520 -14.34 -24.88 9.84
N THR A 521 -14.88 -24.61 8.65
CA THR A 521 -14.51 -23.43 7.85
C THR A 521 -14.86 -22.13 8.57
N LYS A 522 -16.08 -22.05 9.15
CA LYS A 522 -16.52 -20.87 9.91
C LYS A 522 -15.65 -20.63 11.14
N LEU A 523 -15.27 -21.70 11.85
CA LEU A 523 -14.37 -21.59 13.00
C LEU A 523 -12.98 -21.10 12.60
N LEU A 524 -12.42 -21.63 11.50
CA LEU A 524 -11.11 -21.19 11.01
C LEU A 524 -11.14 -19.73 10.57
N GLU A 525 -12.18 -19.28 9.85
CA GLU A 525 -12.39 -17.87 9.50
C GLU A 525 -12.47 -16.97 10.74
N ALA A 526 -13.21 -17.40 11.77
CA ALA A 526 -13.32 -16.67 13.04
C ALA A 526 -11.96 -16.55 13.75
N CYS A 527 -11.17 -17.64 13.77
CA CYS A 527 -9.82 -17.62 14.31
C CYS A 527 -8.89 -16.67 13.53
N LEU A 528 -8.93 -16.74 12.19
CA LEU A 528 -8.12 -15.87 11.34
C LEU A 528 -8.52 -14.39 11.48
N LYS A 529 -9.82 -14.12 11.68
CA LYS A 529 -10.33 -12.75 11.89
C LYS A 529 -9.68 -12.06 13.10
N LEU A 530 -9.32 -12.78 14.15
CA LEU A 530 -8.60 -12.23 15.31
C LEU A 530 -7.22 -11.68 14.96
N PHE A 531 -6.59 -12.20 13.89
CA PHE A 531 -5.24 -11.80 13.47
C PHE A 531 -5.25 -10.88 12.25
N THR A 532 -6.41 -10.60 11.71
CA THR A 532 -6.59 -9.72 10.54
C THR A 532 -5.83 -8.40 10.63
N PRO A 533 -5.85 -7.65 11.75
CA PRO A 533 -5.12 -6.39 11.84
C PRO A 533 -3.60 -6.53 11.93
N LEU A 534 -3.08 -7.75 12.06
CA LEU A 534 -1.64 -8.03 12.15
C LEU A 534 -1.04 -8.51 10.83
N MET A 535 -1.88 -8.71 9.82
CA MET A 535 -1.48 -9.36 8.54
C MET A 535 -1.31 -8.39 7.39
#